data_df5511d27324bfaa87de98c9f328ab78
#
_entry.id   df5511d27324bfaa87de98c9f328ab78
#
_cell.length_a   1.000
_cell.length_b   1.000
_cell.length_c   1.000
_cell.angle_alpha   90.00
_cell.angle_beta   90.00
_cell.angle_gamma   90.00
#
_symmetry.space_group_name_H-M   'P 1'
#
loop_
_entity.id
_entity.type
_entity.pdbx_description
1 polymer ?
#
loop_
_entity_poly.entity_id
_entity_poly.type
_entity_poly.pdbx_seq_one_letter_code
_entity_poly.pdbx_strand_id
1 'polypeptide(L)'
;ADFARSRNVPLLASPLPSLQILWVVRTYLGRALAEFVTRHGVLLDVLGMGVLITGESGVGKSELALELISRGSGLVADDVVELYHIAPQTLEGRSPELLKDFLEVRGLGMLNIRTIFGETAVRTRKNLKLIVQLEKPVGGVIPGLERLPLNASSEDIMGISVRKVLLPV
;
A
#
# COMPACT_ATOMS: atom_id res chain seq x y z
N ALA A 1 -4.72 42.98 0.46
CA ALA A 1 -6.02 42.49 1.02
C ALA A 1 -7.18 42.89 0.12
N ASP A 2 -7.32 44.20 -0.21
CA ASP A 2 -8.49 44.73 -0.94
C ASP A 2 -8.62 44.18 -2.37
N PHE A 3 -7.52 44.00 -3.07
CA PHE A 3 -7.51 43.38 -4.41
C PHE A 3 -8.00 41.92 -4.39
N ALA A 4 -7.64 41.14 -3.39
CA ALA A 4 -8.13 39.77 -3.23
C ALA A 4 -9.62 39.74 -2.90
N ARG A 5 -10.06 40.65 -2.03
CA ARG A 5 -11.46 40.81 -1.65
C ARG A 5 -12.34 41.20 -2.84
N SER A 6 -11.90 42.16 -3.68
CA SER A 6 -12.65 42.57 -4.87
C SER A 6 -12.79 41.48 -5.94
N ARG A 7 -11.93 40.45 -5.92
CA ARG A 7 -11.93 39.31 -6.83
C ARG A 7 -12.49 38.03 -6.22
N ASN A 8 -13.00 38.10 -4.98
CA ASN A 8 -13.48 36.93 -4.21
C ASN A 8 -12.44 35.80 -4.12
N VAL A 9 -11.15 36.17 -4.00
CA VAL A 9 -10.04 35.23 -3.87
C VAL A 9 -9.68 35.13 -2.37
N PRO A 10 -9.67 33.93 -1.77
CA PRO A 10 -9.27 33.76 -0.38
C PRO A 10 -7.79 34.16 -0.20
N LEU A 11 -7.52 34.99 0.79
CA LEU A 11 -6.18 35.40 1.19
C LEU A 11 -5.90 34.89 2.60
N LEU A 12 -4.88 34.05 2.73
CA LEU A 12 -4.44 33.50 4.00
C LEU A 12 -3.08 34.10 4.36
N ALA A 13 -2.90 34.43 5.63
CA ALA A 13 -1.63 34.90 6.16
C ALA A 13 -1.09 33.87 7.17
N SER A 14 0.23 33.72 7.23
CA SER A 14 0.90 32.82 8.16
C SER A 14 2.15 33.51 8.71
N PRO A 15 2.48 33.30 10.01
CA PRO A 15 3.74 33.77 10.59
C PRO A 15 4.95 32.91 10.19
N LEU A 16 4.74 31.77 9.51
CA LEU A 16 5.81 30.87 9.11
C LEU A 16 6.61 31.44 7.96
N PRO A 17 7.93 31.15 7.91
CA PRO A 17 8.77 31.47 6.75
C PRO A 17 8.21 30.86 5.46
N SER A 18 8.31 31.59 4.34
CA SER A 18 7.75 31.19 3.03
C SER A 18 8.18 29.77 2.58
N LEU A 19 9.44 29.41 2.79
CA LEU A 19 9.95 28.08 2.46
C LEU A 19 9.26 26.98 3.27
N GLN A 20 8.97 27.24 4.54
CA GLN A 20 8.27 26.30 5.41
C GLN A 20 6.81 26.12 4.97
N ILE A 21 6.14 27.23 4.62
CA ILE A 21 4.77 27.19 4.06
C ILE A 21 4.75 26.38 2.76
N LEU A 22 5.67 26.65 1.84
CA LEU A 22 5.79 25.94 0.56
C LEU A 22 5.97 24.42 0.80
N TRP A 23 6.83 24.05 1.74
CA TRP A 23 7.04 22.64 2.07
C TRP A 23 5.76 21.96 2.62
N VAL A 24 5.08 22.61 3.56
CA VAL A 24 3.82 22.10 4.16
C VAL A 24 2.72 21.97 3.10
N VAL A 25 2.50 23.02 2.30
CA VAL A 25 1.48 23.04 1.24
C VAL A 25 1.80 21.99 0.18
N ARG A 26 3.03 21.89 -0.28
CA ARG A 26 3.46 20.88 -1.27
C ARG A 26 3.23 19.46 -0.75
N THR A 27 3.60 19.19 0.51
CA THR A 27 3.43 17.87 1.13
C THR A 27 1.96 17.50 1.27
N TYR A 28 1.14 18.45 1.67
CA TYR A 28 -0.31 18.27 1.77
C TYR A 28 -0.95 18.04 0.41
N LEU A 29 -0.72 18.93 -0.55
CA LEU A 29 -1.30 18.85 -1.89
C LEU A 29 -0.83 17.61 -2.65
N GLY A 30 0.43 17.23 -2.50
CA GLY A 30 0.97 16.01 -3.09
C GLY A 30 0.24 14.74 -2.65
N ARG A 31 -0.37 14.74 -1.46
CA ARG A 31 -1.21 13.64 -0.98
C ARG A 31 -2.70 13.83 -1.28
N ALA A 32 -3.20 15.05 -1.17
CA ALA A 32 -4.61 15.36 -1.35
C ALA A 32 -5.05 15.26 -2.82
N LEU A 33 -4.15 15.55 -3.74
CA LEU A 33 -4.38 15.54 -5.19
C LEU A 33 -3.65 14.39 -5.90
N ALA A 34 -3.12 13.42 -5.15
CA ALA A 34 -2.41 12.29 -5.71
C ALA A 34 -3.34 11.44 -6.59
N GLU A 35 -2.90 11.18 -7.80
CA GLU A 35 -3.51 10.15 -8.64
C GLU A 35 -3.28 8.78 -8.02
N PHE A 36 -4.22 7.86 -8.21
CA PHE A 36 -4.08 6.50 -7.71
C PHE A 36 -4.57 5.47 -8.71
N VAL A 37 -4.09 4.25 -8.53
CA VAL A 37 -4.59 3.05 -9.21
C VAL A 37 -4.95 2.01 -8.16
N THR A 38 -5.91 1.15 -8.48
CA THR A 38 -6.25 0.02 -7.62
C THR A 38 -5.48 -1.23 -8.04
N ARG A 39 -5.13 -2.06 -7.05
CA ARG A 39 -4.57 -3.40 -7.23
C ARG A 39 -5.29 -4.39 -6.33
N HIS A 40 -5.49 -5.61 -6.83
CA HIS A 40 -6.00 -6.70 -6.01
C HIS A 40 -4.86 -7.39 -5.27
N GLY A 41 -5.04 -7.56 -3.96
CA GLY A 41 -4.05 -8.20 -3.10
C GLY A 41 -4.15 -7.76 -1.66
N VAL A 42 -3.19 -8.17 -0.84
CA VAL A 42 -3.08 -7.80 0.56
C VAL A 42 -1.84 -6.94 0.76
N LEU A 43 -2.01 -5.74 1.27
CA LEU A 43 -0.90 -4.85 1.62
C LEU A 43 -0.63 -4.89 3.11
N LEU A 44 0.60 -5.21 3.47
CA LEU A 44 1.07 -5.31 4.85
C LEU A 44 2.26 -4.38 5.11
N ASP A 45 2.42 -4.00 6.36
CA ASP A 45 3.66 -3.49 6.94
C ASP A 45 4.45 -4.66 7.55
N VAL A 46 5.44 -5.17 6.84
CA VAL A 46 6.29 -6.27 7.29
C VAL A 46 7.65 -5.69 7.68
N LEU A 47 7.98 -5.70 8.95
CA LEU A 47 9.25 -5.17 9.51
C LEU A 47 9.57 -3.73 9.02
N GLY A 48 8.55 -2.88 8.93
CA GLY A 48 8.71 -1.50 8.47
C GLY A 48 8.65 -1.33 6.95
N MET A 49 8.52 -2.39 6.17
CA MET A 49 8.46 -2.39 4.73
C MET A 49 7.03 -2.64 4.22
N GLY A 50 6.54 -1.83 3.29
CA GLY A 50 5.25 -2.07 2.62
C GLY A 50 5.38 -3.19 1.59
N VAL A 51 4.70 -4.30 1.83
CA VAL A 51 4.70 -5.50 1.00
C VAL A 51 3.30 -5.76 0.46
N LEU A 52 3.16 -5.78 -0.86
CA LEU A 52 1.91 -6.15 -1.53
C LEU A 52 1.97 -7.63 -1.92
N ILE A 53 1.11 -8.44 -1.32
CA ILE A 53 0.95 -9.86 -1.64
C ILE A 53 -0.11 -9.97 -2.75
N THR A 54 0.27 -10.52 -3.89
CA THR A 54 -0.59 -10.73 -5.06
C THR A 54 -0.66 -12.22 -5.42
N GLY A 55 -1.52 -12.58 -6.35
CA GLY A 55 -1.68 -13.96 -6.85
C GLY A 55 -3.16 -14.28 -7.10
N GLU A 56 -3.41 -15.45 -7.67
CA GLU A 56 -4.77 -15.89 -7.99
C GLU A 56 -5.69 -15.96 -6.78
N SER A 57 -7.00 -15.94 -7.02
CA SER A 57 -7.97 -16.15 -5.95
C SER A 57 -7.81 -17.55 -5.35
N GLY A 58 -7.82 -17.63 -4.01
CA GLY A 58 -7.66 -18.90 -3.29
C GLY A 58 -6.23 -19.47 -3.28
N VAL A 59 -5.21 -18.65 -3.60
CA VAL A 59 -3.80 -19.06 -3.54
C VAL A 59 -3.20 -19.02 -2.12
N GLY A 60 -3.93 -18.45 -1.15
CA GLY A 60 -3.47 -18.37 0.25
C GLY A 60 -2.98 -16.99 0.68
N LYS A 61 -3.34 -15.90 -0.05
CA LYS A 61 -2.91 -14.52 0.29
C LYS A 61 -3.34 -14.09 1.69
N SER A 62 -4.63 -14.26 2.00
CA SER A 62 -5.19 -13.80 3.28
C SER A 62 -4.76 -14.70 4.44
N GLU A 63 -4.57 -15.99 4.20
CA GLU A 63 -4.02 -16.92 5.19
C GLU A 63 -2.57 -16.56 5.54
N LEU A 64 -1.74 -16.27 4.53
CA LEU A 64 -0.37 -15.79 4.73
C LEU A 64 -0.36 -14.43 5.46
N ALA A 65 -1.27 -13.54 5.08
CA ALA A 65 -1.40 -12.23 5.74
C ALA A 65 -1.76 -12.38 7.21
N LEU A 66 -2.73 -13.25 7.55
CA LEU A 66 -3.13 -13.51 8.94
C LEU A 66 -1.96 -14.06 9.77
N GLU A 67 -1.17 -14.98 9.20
CA GLU A 67 0.02 -15.52 9.85
C GLU A 67 1.08 -14.44 10.09
N LEU A 68 1.33 -13.55 9.11
CA LEU A 68 2.27 -12.45 9.27
C LEU A 68 1.79 -11.41 10.31
N ILE A 69 0.47 -11.15 10.36
CA ILE A 69 -0.14 -10.27 11.37
C ILE A 69 0.03 -10.86 12.77
N SER A 70 -0.21 -12.15 12.93
CA SER A 70 -0.02 -12.84 14.22
C SER A 70 1.43 -12.78 14.73
N ARG A 71 2.40 -12.60 13.80
CA ARG A 71 3.83 -12.41 14.08
C ARG A 71 4.27 -10.95 14.21
N GLY A 72 3.32 -10.00 14.25
CA GLY A 72 3.59 -8.58 14.50
C GLY A 72 3.66 -7.69 13.26
N SER A 73 3.30 -8.19 12.08
CA SER A 73 3.09 -7.34 10.88
C SER A 73 1.80 -6.54 11.01
N GLY A 74 1.70 -5.41 10.30
CA GLY A 74 0.50 -4.57 10.30
C GLY A 74 -0.30 -4.68 9.01
N LEU A 75 -1.63 -4.90 9.10
CA LEU A 75 -2.53 -4.81 7.96
C LEU A 75 -2.69 -3.37 7.50
N VAL A 76 -2.58 -3.13 6.19
CA VAL A 76 -2.88 -1.84 5.56
C VAL A 76 -4.18 -1.93 4.76
N ALA A 77 -4.29 -2.94 3.89
CA ALA A 77 -5.46 -3.16 3.04
C ALA A 77 -5.57 -4.62 2.65
N ASP A 78 -6.80 -5.10 2.45
CA ASP A 78 -7.13 -6.41 1.89
C ASP A 78 -8.07 -6.26 0.70
N ASP A 79 -7.97 -7.21 -0.23
CA ASP A 79 -8.71 -7.32 -1.49
C ASP A 79 -8.45 -6.14 -2.44
N VAL A 80 -8.78 -4.92 -2.08
CA VAL A 80 -8.58 -3.71 -2.87
C VAL A 80 -7.54 -2.81 -2.20
N VAL A 81 -6.42 -2.60 -2.88
CA VAL A 81 -5.35 -1.70 -2.45
C VAL A 81 -5.32 -0.48 -3.37
N GLU A 82 -5.52 0.70 -2.82
CA GLU A 82 -5.36 1.97 -3.52
C GLU A 82 -3.90 2.42 -3.42
N LEU A 83 -3.19 2.52 -4.56
CA LEU A 83 -1.80 2.95 -4.64
C LEU A 83 -1.72 4.37 -5.17
N TYR A 84 -1.39 5.32 -4.31
CA TYR A 84 -1.30 6.76 -4.58
C TYR A 84 0.13 7.16 -4.94
N HIS A 85 0.31 7.88 -6.05
CA HIS A 85 1.59 8.49 -6.43
C HIS A 85 1.79 9.81 -5.67
N ILE A 86 2.35 9.77 -4.48
CA ILE A 86 2.44 10.93 -3.57
C ILE A 86 3.71 11.77 -3.74
N ALA A 87 4.74 11.21 -4.36
CA ALA A 87 6.02 11.87 -4.62
C ALA A 87 6.81 11.10 -5.69
N PRO A 88 7.83 11.68 -6.33
CA PRO A 88 8.72 10.95 -7.23
C PRO A 88 9.21 9.67 -6.58
N GLN A 89 9.08 8.54 -7.28
CA GLN A 89 9.48 7.20 -6.81
C GLN A 89 8.78 6.72 -5.52
N THR A 90 7.58 7.24 -5.20
CA THR A 90 6.86 6.87 -3.98
C THR A 90 5.40 6.57 -4.26
N LEU A 91 5.04 5.29 -4.08
CA LEU A 91 3.67 4.80 -4.04
C LEU A 91 3.26 4.57 -2.59
N GLU A 92 2.21 5.24 -2.14
CA GLU A 92 1.62 5.04 -0.82
C GLU A 92 0.34 4.21 -0.98
N GLY A 93 0.31 3.02 -0.36
CA GLY A 93 -0.85 2.15 -0.37
C GLY A 93 -1.78 2.44 0.80
N ARG A 94 -3.09 2.37 0.54
CA ARG A 94 -4.18 2.58 1.50
C ARG A 94 -5.31 1.58 1.25
N SER A 95 -6.11 1.33 2.26
CA SER A 95 -7.40 0.67 2.12
C SER A 95 -8.48 1.69 1.74
N PRO A 96 -9.45 1.31 0.89
CA PRO A 96 -10.72 2.04 0.83
C PRO A 96 -11.34 2.13 2.22
N GLU A 97 -11.97 3.26 2.55
CA GLU A 97 -12.46 3.51 3.93
C GLU A 97 -13.45 2.46 4.41
N LEU A 98 -14.28 1.90 3.50
CA LEU A 98 -15.27 0.87 3.82
C LEU A 98 -14.65 -0.50 4.17
N LEU A 99 -13.43 -0.78 3.70
CA LEU A 99 -12.73 -2.06 3.90
C LEU A 99 -11.63 -1.99 4.96
N LYS A 100 -11.49 -0.84 5.59
CA LYS A 100 -10.43 -0.57 6.54
C LYS A 100 -10.46 -1.49 7.74
N ASP A 101 -9.28 -2.02 8.08
CA ASP A 101 -9.04 -2.93 9.21
C ASP A 101 -9.67 -4.33 9.07
N PHE A 102 -10.31 -4.63 7.94
CA PHE A 102 -10.88 -5.94 7.66
C PHE A 102 -9.95 -6.79 6.80
N LEU A 103 -9.94 -8.10 7.10
CA LEU A 103 -9.26 -9.15 6.33
C LEU A 103 -10.26 -10.29 6.10
N GLU A 104 -10.48 -10.65 4.82
CA GLU A 104 -11.31 -11.80 4.49
C GLU A 104 -10.45 -13.07 4.43
N VAL A 105 -10.77 -14.05 5.27
CA VAL A 105 -10.06 -15.33 5.30
C VAL A 105 -11.04 -16.46 5.00
N ARG A 106 -10.71 -17.26 3.98
CA ARG A 106 -11.56 -18.38 3.56
C ARG A 106 -11.81 -19.35 4.74
N GLY A 107 -13.08 -19.65 4.99
CA GLY A 107 -13.50 -20.52 6.10
C GLY A 107 -13.65 -19.83 7.45
N LEU A 108 -13.08 -18.63 7.64
CA LEU A 108 -13.27 -17.81 8.85
C LEU A 108 -14.19 -16.61 8.61
N GLY A 109 -14.32 -16.17 7.36
CA GLY A 109 -15.10 -14.98 6.99
C GLY A 109 -14.33 -13.69 7.17
N MET A 110 -15.06 -12.59 7.41
CA MET A 110 -14.52 -11.23 7.53
C MET A 110 -14.03 -10.98 8.96
N LEU A 111 -12.74 -10.79 9.13
CA LEU A 111 -12.08 -10.57 10.42
C LEU A 111 -11.76 -9.09 10.62
N ASN A 112 -12.18 -8.49 11.73
CA ASN A 112 -11.70 -7.17 12.11
C ASN A 112 -10.37 -7.29 12.85
N ILE A 113 -9.28 -6.99 12.15
CA ILE A 113 -7.90 -7.17 12.66
C ILE A 113 -7.60 -6.25 13.84
N ARG A 114 -8.12 -5.02 13.82
CA ARG A 114 -7.98 -4.08 14.94
C ARG A 114 -8.60 -4.63 16.23
N THR A 115 -9.78 -5.23 16.13
CA THR A 115 -10.49 -5.81 17.29
C THR A 115 -9.80 -7.05 17.82
N ILE A 116 -9.24 -7.90 16.93
CA ILE A 116 -8.64 -9.19 17.30
C ILE A 116 -7.20 -9.02 17.81
N PHE A 117 -6.38 -8.22 17.12
CA PHE A 117 -4.94 -8.10 17.38
C PHE A 117 -4.50 -6.73 17.94
N GLY A 118 -5.45 -5.77 18.06
CA GLY A 118 -5.21 -4.45 18.61
C GLY A 118 -4.74 -3.41 17.58
N GLU A 119 -4.58 -2.16 18.05
CA GLU A 119 -4.20 -0.99 17.24
C GLU A 119 -2.85 -1.15 16.52
N THR A 120 -1.93 -1.89 17.11
CA THR A 120 -0.59 -2.10 16.56
C THR A 120 -0.57 -3.05 15.38
N ALA A 121 -1.65 -3.79 15.14
CA ALA A 121 -1.78 -4.73 14.02
C ALA A 121 -2.37 -4.11 12.75
N VAL A 122 -2.72 -2.83 12.77
CA VAL A 122 -3.26 -2.12 11.60
C VAL A 122 -2.48 -0.85 11.30
N ARG A 123 -2.48 -0.47 10.02
CA ARG A 123 -1.85 0.76 9.54
C ARG A 123 -2.80 1.47 8.58
N THR A 124 -2.92 2.77 8.68
CA THR A 124 -3.77 3.56 7.77
C THR A 124 -3.19 3.68 6.37
N ARG A 125 -1.87 3.54 6.24
CA ARG A 125 -1.13 3.67 4.97
C ARG A 125 0.29 3.15 5.12
N LYS A 126 0.90 2.74 3.99
CA LYS A 126 2.30 2.32 3.94
C LYS A 126 2.87 2.53 2.53
N ASN A 127 4.13 2.97 2.43
CA ASN A 127 4.80 3.07 1.14
C ASN A 127 5.14 1.68 0.61
N LEU A 128 4.68 1.39 -0.60
CA LEU A 128 4.96 0.12 -1.29
C LEU A 128 6.45 0.03 -1.64
N LYS A 129 7.09 -1.08 -1.31
CA LYS A 129 8.50 -1.35 -1.57
C LYS A 129 8.74 -2.68 -2.27
N LEU A 130 7.84 -3.64 -2.05
CA LEU A 130 8.00 -5.00 -2.57
C LEU A 130 6.63 -5.55 -2.98
N ILE A 131 6.59 -6.26 -4.09
CA ILE A 131 5.47 -7.09 -4.51
C ILE A 131 5.90 -8.54 -4.34
N VAL A 132 5.10 -9.33 -3.63
CA VAL A 132 5.26 -10.79 -3.50
C VAL A 132 4.11 -11.44 -4.23
N GLN A 133 4.39 -12.08 -5.34
CA GLN A 133 3.39 -12.83 -6.11
C GLN A 133 3.41 -14.29 -5.69
N LEU A 134 2.29 -14.76 -5.14
CA LEU A 134 2.10 -16.17 -4.84
C LEU A 134 1.69 -16.93 -6.09
N GLU A 135 2.38 -18.05 -6.38
CA GLU A 135 2.09 -18.87 -7.55
C GLU A 135 1.99 -20.34 -7.17
N LYS A 136 0.98 -21.02 -7.72
CA LYS A 136 0.89 -22.48 -7.62
C LYS A 136 1.79 -23.14 -8.66
N PRO A 137 2.58 -24.14 -8.29
CA PRO A 137 3.39 -24.88 -9.26
C PRO A 137 2.48 -25.57 -10.29
N VAL A 138 2.74 -25.32 -11.57
CA VAL A 138 2.09 -26.07 -12.66
C VAL A 138 2.99 -27.23 -13.04
N GLY A 139 2.53 -28.47 -12.84
CA GLY A 139 3.32 -29.66 -13.13
C GLY A 139 4.58 -29.83 -12.24
N GLY A 140 4.62 -29.24 -11.05
CA GLY A 140 5.75 -29.30 -10.13
C GLY A 140 6.91 -28.35 -10.47
N VAL A 141 6.77 -27.52 -11.50
CA VAL A 141 7.78 -26.54 -11.91
C VAL A 141 7.16 -25.13 -11.82
N ILE A 142 7.88 -24.20 -11.19
CA ILE A 142 7.54 -22.78 -11.26
C ILE A 142 8.46 -22.14 -12.29
N PRO A 143 7.91 -21.61 -13.40
CA PRO A 143 8.73 -20.90 -14.37
C PRO A 143 9.39 -19.68 -13.70
N GLY A 144 10.70 -19.55 -13.83
CA GLY A 144 11.43 -18.39 -13.33
C GLY A 144 11.84 -18.43 -11.85
N LEU A 145 11.64 -19.54 -11.14
CA LEU A 145 12.17 -19.73 -9.79
C LEU A 145 13.65 -20.11 -9.84
N GLU A 146 14.50 -19.11 -9.97
CA GLU A 146 15.95 -19.28 -9.78
C GLU A 146 16.27 -19.22 -8.28
N ARG A 147 17.15 -20.13 -7.80
CA ARG A 147 17.59 -20.14 -6.38
C ARG A 147 18.24 -18.81 -5.96
N LEU A 148 18.81 -18.10 -6.91
CA LEU A 148 19.36 -16.74 -6.78
C LEU A 148 18.99 -15.97 -8.05
N PRO A 149 17.87 -15.24 -8.09
CA PRO A 149 17.52 -14.41 -9.23
C PRO A 149 18.57 -13.32 -9.41
N LEU A 150 19.47 -13.49 -10.37
CA LEU A 150 20.46 -12.48 -10.74
C LEU A 150 19.79 -11.24 -11.34
N ASN A 151 18.61 -11.42 -11.92
CA ASN A 151 17.76 -10.35 -12.43
C ASN A 151 16.57 -10.12 -11.48
N ALA A 152 16.56 -9.01 -10.78
CA ALA A 152 15.42 -8.62 -9.97
C ALA A 152 14.21 -8.35 -10.89
N SER A 153 13.17 -9.17 -10.80
CA SER A 153 11.89 -8.86 -11.44
C SER A 153 11.31 -7.60 -10.82
N SER A 154 10.69 -6.76 -11.66
CA SER A 154 10.00 -5.54 -11.22
C SER A 154 8.69 -5.38 -11.99
N GLU A 155 7.76 -4.68 -11.38
CA GLU A 155 6.49 -4.28 -11.98
C GLU A 155 6.42 -2.75 -12.04
N ASP A 156 6.07 -2.21 -13.21
CA ASP A 156 5.83 -0.77 -13.34
C ASP A 156 4.40 -0.43 -12.86
N ILE A 157 4.31 0.50 -11.94
CA ILE A 157 3.05 1.03 -11.44
C ILE A 157 3.12 2.56 -11.51
N MET A 158 2.36 3.17 -12.40
CA MET A 158 2.33 4.63 -12.62
C MET A 158 3.72 5.23 -12.90
N GLY A 159 4.56 4.52 -13.69
CA GLY A 159 5.92 4.95 -14.01
C GLY A 159 6.95 4.71 -12.89
N ILE A 160 6.57 3.99 -11.83
CA ILE A 160 7.47 3.62 -10.73
C ILE A 160 7.73 2.12 -10.78
N SER A 161 9.01 1.75 -10.93
CA SER A 161 9.46 0.36 -10.91
C SER A 161 9.49 -0.16 -9.48
N VAL A 162 8.63 -1.12 -9.16
CA VAL A 162 8.57 -1.77 -7.84
C VAL A 162 9.14 -3.17 -7.95
N ARG A 163 10.07 -3.52 -7.06
CA ARG A 163 10.66 -4.87 -7.02
C ARG A 163 9.59 -5.93 -6.80
N LYS A 164 9.66 -7.02 -7.55
CA LYS A 164 8.72 -8.15 -7.51
C LYS A 164 9.45 -9.47 -7.30
N VAL A 165 8.89 -10.30 -6.44
CA VAL A 165 9.40 -11.65 -6.13
C VAL A 165 8.28 -12.66 -6.33
N LEU A 166 8.58 -13.77 -6.96
CA LEU A 166 7.69 -14.92 -7.09
C LEU A 166 7.91 -15.87 -5.92
N LEU A 167 6.84 -16.28 -5.26
CA LEU A 167 6.86 -17.20 -4.14
C LEU A 167 5.96 -18.42 -4.45
N PRO A 168 6.52 -19.63 -4.50
CA PRO A 168 5.73 -20.85 -4.66
C PRO A 168 4.92 -21.16 -3.41
N VAL A 169 3.68 -21.63 -3.57
CA VAL A 169 2.78 -22.05 -2.50
C VAL A 169 2.10 -23.37 -2.81
#